data_3a5fbc911f54876b20ca87e5959accca
#
_entry.id   3a5fbc911f54876b20ca87e5959accca
#
_cell.length_a   1.000
_cell.length_b   1.000
_cell.length_c   1.000
_cell.angle_alpha   90.00
_cell.angle_beta   90.00
_cell.angle_gamma   90.00
#
_symmetry.space_group_name_H-M   'P 1'
#
loop_
_entity.id
_entity.type
_entity.pdbx_description
1 polymer ?
#
loop_
_entity_poly.entity_id
_entity_poly.type
_entity_poly.pdbx_seq_one_letter_code
_entity_poly.pdbx_strand_id
1 'polypeptide(L)'
;TAQDWEGFKELVQASNLQDKDLVLRVISMYQDPETREKEIKNISAVYSDLAETILPQLRRSRLTANIEIIGKSDDEISALAKSNPSELNIEEILYAATLTNNDGEKMAIYTKASELYPNCYRTWNNIGMMAFKAGDLAKAEQMFNKSNSVKNNASANMNLGLIALTKGDQAKACLLYTSP
;
A
#
# COMPACT_ATOMS: atom_id res chain seq x y z
N THR A 1 2.35 30.09 -25.54
CA THR A 1 1.42 28.99 -25.90
C THR A 1 0.89 28.38 -24.61
N ALA A 2 -0.43 28.33 -24.48
CA ALA A 2 -1.06 27.68 -23.33
C ALA A 2 -0.75 26.17 -23.40
N GLN A 3 0.06 25.68 -22.47
CA GLN A 3 0.40 24.25 -22.40
C GLN A 3 -0.56 23.45 -21.48
N ASP A 4 -1.31 24.14 -20.60
CA ASP A 4 -2.27 23.52 -19.68
C ASP A 4 -3.71 23.68 -20.19
N TRP A 5 -4.04 22.96 -21.25
CA TRP A 5 -5.38 22.97 -21.84
C TRP A 5 -6.46 22.34 -20.96
N GLU A 6 -6.12 21.37 -20.12
CA GLU A 6 -7.06 20.80 -19.16
C GLU A 6 -7.44 21.81 -18.07
N GLY A 7 -6.44 22.46 -17.45
CA GLY A 7 -6.71 23.52 -16.49
C GLY A 7 -7.46 24.72 -17.10
N PHE A 8 -7.18 25.05 -18.37
CA PHE A 8 -7.93 26.07 -19.08
C PHE A 8 -9.41 25.69 -19.25
N LYS A 9 -9.69 24.47 -19.66
CA LYS A 9 -11.04 23.93 -19.81
C LYS A 9 -11.81 23.94 -18.47
N GLU A 10 -11.17 23.49 -17.39
CA GLU A 10 -11.77 23.50 -16.05
C GLU A 10 -12.12 24.91 -15.58
N LEU A 11 -11.22 25.88 -15.75
CA LEU A 11 -11.47 27.27 -15.38
C LEU A 11 -12.57 27.91 -16.20
N VAL A 12 -12.62 27.64 -17.52
CA VAL A 12 -13.72 28.12 -18.39
C VAL A 12 -15.05 27.51 -17.97
N GLN A 13 -15.09 26.22 -17.66
CA GLN A 13 -16.32 25.55 -17.20
C GLN A 13 -16.83 26.16 -15.88
N ALA A 14 -15.93 26.43 -14.95
CA ALA A 14 -16.25 27.00 -13.65
C ALA A 14 -16.58 28.50 -13.69
N SER A 15 -16.27 29.20 -14.80
CA SER A 15 -16.45 30.65 -14.95
C SER A 15 -17.91 31.02 -15.26
N ASN A 16 -18.21 32.31 -15.06
CA ASN A 16 -19.48 32.92 -15.45
C ASN A 16 -19.38 33.64 -16.82
N LEU A 17 -18.45 33.23 -17.68
CA LEU A 17 -18.32 33.80 -19.03
C LEU A 17 -19.60 33.58 -19.82
N GLN A 18 -20.04 34.63 -20.54
CA GLN A 18 -21.31 34.63 -21.26
C GLN A 18 -21.35 33.60 -22.38
N ASP A 19 -20.22 33.40 -23.10
CA ASP A 19 -20.11 32.49 -24.24
C ASP A 19 -19.16 31.31 -23.96
N LYS A 20 -19.10 30.83 -22.73
CA LYS A 20 -18.21 29.73 -22.32
C LYS A 20 -18.41 28.47 -23.16
N ASP A 21 -19.65 28.15 -23.56
CA ASP A 21 -19.96 26.97 -24.37
C ASP A 21 -19.33 27.04 -25.77
N LEU A 22 -19.22 28.25 -26.32
CA LEU A 22 -18.52 28.48 -27.60
C LEU A 22 -17.03 28.19 -27.47
N VAL A 23 -16.39 28.66 -26.39
CA VAL A 23 -14.97 28.40 -26.09
C VAL A 23 -14.73 26.90 -25.90
N LEU A 24 -15.57 26.22 -25.12
CA LEU A 24 -15.48 24.78 -24.89
C LEU A 24 -15.65 23.98 -26.17
N ARG A 25 -16.53 24.41 -27.07
CA ARG A 25 -16.71 23.79 -28.39
C ARG A 25 -15.46 23.94 -29.24
N VAL A 26 -14.84 25.10 -29.30
CA VAL A 26 -13.59 25.35 -30.03
C VAL A 26 -12.47 24.46 -29.49
N ILE A 27 -12.34 24.34 -28.16
CA ILE A 27 -11.34 23.46 -27.53
C ILE A 27 -11.55 21.99 -27.97
N SER A 28 -12.79 21.55 -28.08
CA SER A 28 -13.11 20.16 -28.46
C SER A 28 -12.96 19.88 -29.96
N MET A 29 -13.16 20.89 -30.82
CA MET A 29 -13.08 20.73 -32.27
C MET A 29 -11.66 20.65 -32.81
N TYR A 30 -10.77 21.41 -32.23
CA TYR A 30 -9.38 21.52 -32.71
C TYR A 30 -8.44 20.79 -31.75
N GLN A 31 -7.72 19.79 -32.25
CA GLN A 31 -6.72 19.06 -31.45
C GLN A 31 -5.35 19.75 -31.45
N ASP A 32 -5.03 20.44 -32.54
CA ASP A 32 -3.77 21.18 -32.66
C ASP A 32 -3.78 22.43 -31.78
N PRO A 33 -2.79 22.58 -30.85
CA PRO A 33 -2.75 23.69 -29.91
C PRO A 33 -2.68 25.07 -30.55
N GLU A 34 -1.95 25.22 -31.67
CA GLU A 34 -1.78 26.50 -32.35
C GLU A 34 -3.07 26.97 -33.05
N THR A 35 -3.72 26.03 -33.73
CA THR A 35 -5.03 26.27 -34.36
C THR A 35 -6.08 26.60 -33.32
N ARG A 36 -6.09 25.86 -32.20
CA ARG A 36 -7.01 26.09 -31.07
C ARG A 36 -6.82 27.50 -30.48
N GLU A 37 -5.59 27.91 -30.25
CA GLU A 37 -5.27 29.23 -29.73
C GLU A 37 -5.70 30.35 -30.72
N LYS A 38 -5.48 30.15 -32.02
CA LYS A 38 -5.88 31.09 -33.06
C LYS A 38 -7.39 31.26 -33.12
N GLU A 39 -8.13 30.16 -33.09
CA GLU A 39 -9.60 30.19 -33.17
C GLU A 39 -10.23 30.79 -31.89
N ILE A 40 -9.67 30.58 -30.72
CA ILE A 40 -10.12 31.23 -29.49
C ILE A 40 -9.85 32.76 -29.58
N LYS A 41 -8.70 33.20 -30.13
CA LYS A 41 -8.41 34.61 -30.34
C LYS A 41 -9.35 35.27 -31.35
N ASN A 42 -9.84 34.53 -32.32
CA ASN A 42 -10.81 35.03 -33.33
C ASN A 42 -12.18 35.31 -32.72
N ILE A 43 -12.50 34.79 -31.55
CA ILE A 43 -13.71 35.12 -30.78
C ILE A 43 -13.43 36.39 -29.96
N SER A 44 -13.33 37.54 -30.63
CA SER A 44 -12.81 38.78 -30.04
C SER A 44 -13.58 39.27 -28.82
N ALA A 45 -14.88 39.08 -28.76
CA ALA A 45 -15.70 39.50 -27.61
C ALA A 45 -15.40 38.68 -26.34
N VAL A 46 -15.11 37.38 -26.49
CA VAL A 46 -14.82 36.48 -25.38
C VAL A 46 -13.35 36.51 -25.00
N TYR A 47 -12.47 36.77 -25.96
CA TYR A 47 -11.02 36.73 -25.72
C TYR A 47 -10.56 37.78 -24.71
N SER A 48 -11.15 38.98 -24.70
CA SER A 48 -10.84 40.02 -23.72
C SER A 48 -11.14 39.53 -22.31
N ASP A 49 -12.32 38.99 -22.09
CA ASP A 49 -12.74 38.48 -20.79
C ASP A 49 -11.90 37.27 -20.35
N LEU A 50 -11.52 36.38 -21.29
CA LEU A 50 -10.61 35.26 -21.02
C LEU A 50 -9.21 35.75 -20.62
N ALA A 51 -8.69 36.80 -21.30
CA ALA A 51 -7.38 37.35 -21.03
C ALA A 51 -7.30 38.01 -19.64
N GLU A 52 -8.39 38.62 -19.19
CA GLU A 52 -8.44 39.31 -17.89
C GLU A 52 -8.77 38.37 -16.74
N THR A 53 -9.61 37.35 -16.95
CA THR A 53 -10.14 36.53 -15.85
C THR A 53 -9.54 35.14 -15.78
N ILE A 54 -9.30 34.44 -16.88
CA ILE A 54 -8.89 33.05 -16.94
C ILE A 54 -7.37 32.89 -17.14
N LEU A 55 -6.79 33.58 -18.13
CA LEU A 55 -5.37 33.42 -18.46
C LEU A 55 -4.40 33.77 -17.33
N PRO A 56 -4.66 34.76 -16.44
CA PRO A 56 -3.79 35.02 -15.30
C PRO A 56 -3.75 33.86 -14.30
N GLN A 57 -4.84 33.13 -14.13
CA GLN A 57 -4.94 31.98 -13.24
C GLN A 57 -4.14 30.76 -13.73
N LEU A 58 -3.87 30.71 -15.05
CA LEU A 58 -3.03 29.68 -15.68
C LEU A 58 -1.53 29.99 -15.65
N ARG A 59 -1.14 31.23 -15.26
CA ARG A 59 0.26 31.61 -15.07
C ARG A 59 0.81 31.02 -13.77
N ARG A 60 0.94 29.69 -13.74
CA ARG A 60 1.45 28.95 -12.59
C ARG A 60 2.59 28.02 -13.00
N SER A 61 3.56 27.88 -12.14
CA SER A 61 4.57 26.83 -12.28
C SER A 61 4.01 25.53 -11.68
N ARG A 62 3.99 24.44 -12.47
CA ARG A 62 3.68 23.10 -11.95
C ARG A 62 5.01 22.45 -11.57
N LEU A 63 5.19 22.19 -10.29
CA LEU A 63 6.29 21.35 -9.80
C LEU A 63 5.80 19.91 -9.73
N THR A 64 6.45 19.05 -10.49
CA THR A 64 6.22 17.59 -10.40
C THR A 64 7.44 16.99 -9.72
N ALA A 65 7.24 16.43 -8.52
CA ALA A 65 8.27 15.65 -7.83
C ALA A 65 8.04 14.18 -8.14
N ASN A 66 8.95 13.55 -8.86
CA ASN A 66 8.99 12.10 -9.01
C ASN A 66 9.76 11.55 -7.80
N ILE A 67 9.08 10.86 -6.91
CA ILE A 67 9.69 10.22 -5.75
C ILE A 67 9.81 8.75 -6.07
N GLU A 68 11.04 8.27 -6.19
CA GLU A 68 11.35 6.86 -6.26
C GLU A 68 11.64 6.37 -4.83
N ILE A 69 10.83 5.43 -4.34
CA ILE A 69 11.05 4.79 -3.05
C ILE A 69 11.98 3.60 -3.31
N ILE A 70 13.25 3.75 -2.96
CA ILE A 70 14.22 2.66 -3.00
C ILE A 70 14.06 1.87 -1.70
N GLY A 71 13.57 0.63 -1.80
CA GLY A 71 13.50 -0.29 -0.67
C GLY A 71 14.90 -0.74 -0.23
N LYS A 72 15.00 -1.30 0.98
CA LYS A 72 16.24 -1.93 1.47
C LYS A 72 16.51 -3.21 0.66
N SER A 73 17.78 -3.49 0.38
CA SER A 73 18.22 -4.75 -0.23
C SER A 73 18.10 -5.94 0.73
N ASP A 74 18.12 -7.15 0.20
CA ASP A 74 18.08 -8.39 1.01
C ASP A 74 19.22 -8.45 2.03
N ASP A 75 20.42 -8.01 1.64
CA ASP A 75 21.60 -7.96 2.51
C ASP A 75 21.40 -6.94 3.65
N GLU A 76 20.87 -5.76 3.35
CA GLU A 76 20.57 -4.74 4.35
C GLU A 76 19.47 -5.20 5.31
N ILE A 77 18.40 -5.81 4.79
CA ILE A 77 17.32 -6.37 5.61
C ILE A 77 17.85 -7.47 6.53
N SER A 78 18.66 -8.39 5.99
CA SER A 78 19.27 -9.48 6.75
C SER A 78 20.22 -8.97 7.85
N ALA A 79 21.03 -7.96 7.53
CA ALA A 79 21.94 -7.34 8.48
C ALA A 79 21.18 -6.58 9.59
N LEU A 80 20.18 -5.78 9.23
CA LEU A 80 19.37 -5.02 10.19
C LEU A 80 18.53 -5.93 11.09
N ALA A 81 18.01 -7.04 10.56
CA ALA A 81 17.26 -8.01 11.37
C ALA A 81 18.10 -8.59 12.54
N LYS A 82 19.43 -8.64 12.37
CA LYS A 82 20.38 -9.12 13.40
C LYS A 82 20.90 -8.00 14.29
N SER A 83 21.16 -6.83 13.74
CA SER A 83 21.84 -5.72 14.46
C SER A 83 20.86 -4.70 15.05
N ASN A 84 19.88 -4.25 14.28
CA ASN A 84 18.92 -3.23 14.69
C ASN A 84 17.55 -3.46 14.05
N PRO A 85 16.77 -4.47 14.48
CA PRO A 85 15.49 -4.82 13.89
C PRO A 85 14.41 -3.73 14.03
N SER A 86 14.63 -2.73 14.89
CA SER A 86 13.69 -1.60 15.03
C SER A 86 13.68 -0.65 13.83
N GLU A 87 14.68 -0.71 12.95
CA GLU A 87 14.71 0.03 11.68
C GLU A 87 13.95 -0.66 10.55
N LEU A 88 13.48 -1.88 10.79
CA LEU A 88 12.68 -2.64 9.83
C LEU A 88 11.19 -2.47 10.14
N ASN A 89 10.40 -2.26 9.11
CA ASN A 89 8.95 -2.36 9.24
C ASN A 89 8.52 -3.83 9.37
N ILE A 90 7.23 -4.06 9.68
CA ILE A 90 6.72 -5.41 9.92
C ILE A 90 6.85 -6.35 8.72
N GLU A 91 6.72 -5.85 7.49
CA GLU A 91 6.87 -6.66 6.29
C GLU A 91 8.34 -7.02 6.06
N GLU A 92 9.26 -6.07 6.24
CA GLU A 92 10.70 -6.28 6.11
C GLU A 92 11.22 -7.28 7.14
N ILE A 93 10.78 -7.18 8.41
CA ILE A 93 11.26 -8.10 9.46
C ILE A 93 10.70 -9.52 9.28
N LEU A 94 9.46 -9.66 8.79
CA LEU A 94 8.91 -10.97 8.43
C LEU A 94 9.61 -11.56 7.20
N TYR A 95 9.95 -10.71 6.23
CA TYR A 95 10.70 -11.10 5.06
C TYR A 95 12.14 -11.53 5.41
N ALA A 96 12.81 -10.84 6.33
CA ALA A 96 14.14 -11.22 6.81
C ALA A 96 14.23 -12.68 7.25
N ALA A 97 13.19 -13.19 7.90
CA ALA A 97 13.14 -14.60 8.31
C ALA A 97 13.08 -15.57 7.14
N THR A 98 12.70 -15.13 5.94
CA THR A 98 12.70 -15.99 4.72
C THR A 98 14.06 -16.06 4.06
N LEU A 99 14.95 -15.07 4.33
CA LEU A 99 16.29 -14.99 3.76
C LEU A 99 17.30 -15.96 4.41
N THR A 100 16.96 -16.54 5.56
CA THR A 100 17.81 -17.54 6.24
C THR A 100 17.16 -18.92 6.22
N ASN A 101 17.99 -19.98 6.16
CA ASN A 101 17.54 -21.36 6.32
C ASN A 101 17.78 -21.89 7.74
N ASN A 102 18.36 -21.09 8.63
CA ASN A 102 18.63 -21.47 10.00
C ASN A 102 17.40 -21.26 10.88
N ASP A 103 16.83 -22.35 11.41
CA ASP A 103 15.63 -22.30 12.23
C ASP A 103 15.82 -21.49 13.53
N GLY A 104 17.03 -21.49 14.11
CA GLY A 104 17.35 -20.66 15.29
C GLY A 104 17.33 -19.16 14.96
N GLU A 105 17.88 -18.78 13.81
CA GLU A 105 17.82 -17.39 13.34
C GLU A 105 16.38 -16.96 13.03
N LYS A 106 15.61 -17.81 12.37
CA LYS A 106 14.18 -17.54 12.13
C LYS A 106 13.42 -17.29 13.41
N MET A 107 13.61 -18.16 14.42
CA MET A 107 12.98 -18.02 15.71
C MET A 107 13.36 -16.70 16.39
N ALA A 108 14.66 -16.34 16.34
CA ALA A 108 15.14 -15.07 16.91
C ALA A 108 14.50 -13.86 16.23
N ILE A 109 14.44 -13.84 14.89
CA ILE A 109 13.82 -12.77 14.11
C ILE A 109 12.33 -12.65 14.44
N TYR A 110 11.56 -13.76 14.45
CA TYR A 110 10.14 -13.73 14.79
C TYR A 110 9.90 -13.30 16.25
N THR A 111 10.78 -13.69 17.18
CA THR A 111 10.70 -13.24 18.58
C THR A 111 10.87 -11.73 18.65
N LYS A 112 11.89 -11.18 17.98
CA LYS A 112 12.09 -9.72 17.92
C LYS A 112 10.91 -9.02 17.22
N ALA A 113 10.39 -9.58 16.15
CA ALA A 113 9.19 -9.07 15.49
C ALA A 113 7.98 -9.03 16.45
N SER A 114 7.81 -10.03 17.32
CA SER A 114 6.70 -10.06 18.27
C SER A 114 6.85 -9.03 19.41
N GLU A 115 8.09 -8.67 19.79
CA GLU A 115 8.38 -7.61 20.75
C GLU A 115 8.08 -6.23 20.17
N LEU A 116 8.50 -5.98 18.91
CA LEU A 116 8.32 -4.69 18.23
C LEU A 116 6.89 -4.48 17.75
N TYR A 117 6.24 -5.56 17.28
CA TYR A 117 4.92 -5.53 16.66
C TYR A 117 3.94 -6.52 17.33
N PRO A 118 3.62 -6.36 18.63
CA PRO A 118 2.82 -7.30 19.40
C PRO A 118 1.41 -7.52 18.86
N ASN A 119 0.90 -6.54 18.11
CA ASN A 119 -0.43 -6.59 17.47
C ASN A 119 -0.41 -7.23 16.07
N CYS A 120 0.72 -7.78 15.61
CA CYS A 120 0.79 -8.53 14.37
C CYS A 120 0.55 -10.02 14.63
N TYR A 121 -0.61 -10.55 14.27
CA TYR A 121 -0.96 -11.96 14.46
C TYR A 121 0.01 -12.91 13.74
N ARG A 122 0.61 -12.48 12.61
CA ARG A 122 1.54 -13.28 11.80
C ARG A 122 2.82 -13.65 12.56
N THR A 123 3.33 -12.74 13.40
CA THR A 123 4.54 -13.02 14.20
C THR A 123 4.29 -14.17 15.17
N TRP A 124 3.16 -14.14 15.89
CA TRP A 124 2.77 -15.21 16.82
C TRP A 124 2.53 -16.53 16.12
N ASN A 125 1.86 -16.50 14.96
CA ASN A 125 1.66 -17.70 14.14
C ASN A 125 2.99 -18.31 13.69
N ASN A 126 3.95 -17.49 13.25
CA ASN A 126 5.26 -17.97 12.80
C ASN A 126 6.09 -18.55 13.96
N ILE A 127 6.06 -17.93 15.15
CA ILE A 127 6.67 -18.51 16.36
C ILE A 127 6.04 -19.85 16.69
N GLY A 128 4.71 -19.96 16.61
CA GLY A 128 3.98 -21.21 16.79
C GLY A 128 4.42 -22.28 15.81
N MET A 129 4.57 -21.94 14.53
CA MET A 129 5.07 -22.88 13.50
C MET A 129 6.50 -23.36 13.80
N MET A 130 7.38 -22.46 14.24
CA MET A 130 8.75 -22.85 14.60
C MET A 130 8.77 -23.77 15.82
N ALA A 131 7.93 -23.52 16.82
CA ALA A 131 7.78 -24.38 18.00
C ALA A 131 7.20 -25.75 17.61
N PHE A 132 6.18 -25.79 16.73
CA PHE A 132 5.60 -27.03 16.20
C PHE A 132 6.66 -27.86 15.47
N LYS A 133 7.45 -27.25 14.60
CA LYS A 133 8.54 -27.89 13.87
C LYS A 133 9.60 -28.47 14.81
N ALA A 134 9.87 -27.80 15.93
CA ALA A 134 10.78 -28.28 16.99
C ALA A 134 10.16 -29.37 17.88
N GLY A 135 8.90 -29.74 17.70
CA GLY A 135 8.18 -30.73 18.53
C GLY A 135 7.61 -30.18 19.83
N ASP A 136 7.74 -28.87 20.11
CA ASP A 136 7.16 -28.24 21.30
C ASP A 136 5.70 -27.86 21.04
N LEU A 137 4.81 -28.89 21.11
CA LEU A 137 3.40 -28.73 20.84
C LEU A 137 2.70 -27.80 21.86
N ALA A 138 3.18 -27.73 23.10
CA ALA A 138 2.60 -26.86 24.11
C ALA A 138 2.84 -25.39 23.79
N LYS A 139 4.08 -25.03 23.47
CA LYS A 139 4.44 -23.68 23.05
C LYS A 139 3.77 -23.32 21.70
N ALA A 140 3.72 -24.25 20.77
CA ALA A 140 3.03 -24.04 19.49
C ALA A 140 1.55 -23.68 19.70
N GLU A 141 0.82 -24.48 20.51
CA GLU A 141 -0.60 -24.23 20.82
C GLU A 141 -0.79 -22.86 21.50
N GLN A 142 0.10 -22.50 22.44
CA GLN A 142 0.06 -21.21 23.11
C GLN A 142 0.22 -20.05 22.10
N MET A 143 1.16 -20.16 21.18
CA MET A 143 1.46 -19.09 20.21
C MET A 143 0.36 -18.96 19.15
N PHE A 144 -0.22 -20.06 18.68
CA PHE A 144 -1.36 -20.02 17.77
C PHE A 144 -2.61 -19.42 18.44
N ASN A 145 -2.88 -19.75 19.70
CA ASN A 145 -3.94 -19.10 20.46
C ASN A 145 -3.68 -17.60 20.64
N LYS A 146 -2.43 -17.21 20.89
CA LYS A 146 -2.03 -15.79 20.95
C LYS A 146 -2.26 -15.10 19.60
N SER A 147 -1.89 -15.73 18.49
CA SER A 147 -2.18 -15.23 17.14
C SER A 147 -3.68 -14.97 16.96
N ASN A 148 -4.54 -15.94 17.32
CA ASN A 148 -5.99 -15.80 17.21
C ASN A 148 -6.57 -14.74 18.17
N SER A 149 -5.97 -14.52 19.33
CA SER A 149 -6.41 -13.45 20.25
C SER A 149 -6.14 -12.05 19.70
N VAL A 150 -5.10 -11.89 18.86
CA VAL A 150 -4.81 -10.64 18.16
C VAL A 150 -5.76 -10.46 16.98
N LYS A 151 -5.92 -11.49 16.17
CA LYS A 151 -6.85 -11.55 15.04
C LYS A 151 -7.18 -12.99 14.75
N ASN A 152 -8.48 -13.34 14.81
CA ASN A 152 -8.92 -14.66 14.35
C ASN A 152 -8.48 -14.87 12.89
N ASN A 153 -7.77 -15.96 12.63
CA ASN A 153 -7.22 -16.23 11.30
C ASN A 153 -7.17 -17.72 10.99
N ALA A 154 -7.46 -18.04 9.74
CA ALA A 154 -7.53 -19.42 9.26
C ALA A 154 -6.19 -20.19 9.44
N SER A 155 -5.04 -19.52 9.32
CA SER A 155 -3.73 -20.17 9.48
C SER A 155 -3.53 -20.69 10.90
N ALA A 156 -3.85 -19.89 11.91
CA ALA A 156 -3.73 -20.33 13.31
C ALA A 156 -4.77 -21.40 13.64
N ASN A 157 -6.01 -21.29 13.12
CA ASN A 157 -7.05 -22.32 13.30
C ASN A 157 -6.63 -23.65 12.68
N MET A 158 -6.10 -23.64 11.46
CA MET A 158 -5.57 -24.83 10.79
C MET A 158 -4.43 -25.47 11.61
N ASN A 159 -3.49 -24.69 12.11
CA ASN A 159 -2.37 -25.20 12.90
C ASN A 159 -2.82 -25.77 14.25
N LEU A 160 -3.79 -25.14 14.91
CA LEU A 160 -4.43 -25.68 16.12
C LEU A 160 -5.18 -26.99 15.83
N GLY A 161 -5.85 -27.08 14.69
CA GLY A 161 -6.47 -28.30 14.21
C GLY A 161 -5.46 -29.44 14.02
N LEU A 162 -4.30 -29.13 13.44
CA LEU A 162 -3.20 -30.09 13.28
C LEU A 162 -2.65 -30.56 14.63
N ILE A 163 -2.51 -29.68 15.61
CA ILE A 163 -2.13 -30.06 16.99
C ILE A 163 -3.21 -30.96 17.62
N ALA A 164 -4.49 -30.65 17.42
CA ALA A 164 -5.58 -31.49 17.92
C ALA A 164 -5.51 -32.89 17.33
N LEU A 165 -5.25 -33.02 16.02
CA LEU A 165 -5.06 -34.33 15.37
C LEU A 165 -3.88 -35.11 15.95
N THR A 166 -2.74 -34.46 16.19
CA THR A 166 -1.57 -35.11 16.80
C THR A 166 -1.85 -35.59 18.23
N LYS A 167 -2.80 -34.96 18.92
CA LYS A 167 -3.29 -35.36 20.25
C LYS A 167 -4.42 -36.37 20.21
N GLY A 168 -4.91 -36.77 19.01
CA GLY A 168 -6.02 -37.69 18.82
C GLY A 168 -7.41 -37.07 18.96
N ASP A 169 -7.53 -35.77 19.10
CA ASP A 169 -8.82 -35.06 19.25
C ASP A 169 -9.36 -34.64 17.85
N GLN A 170 -9.99 -35.62 17.18
CA GLN A 170 -10.55 -35.43 15.85
C GLN A 170 -11.74 -34.46 15.85
N ALA A 171 -12.54 -34.43 16.91
CA ALA A 171 -13.69 -33.53 16.99
C ALA A 171 -13.27 -32.07 17.02
N LYS A 172 -12.28 -31.75 17.85
CA LYS A 172 -11.69 -30.41 17.92
C LYS A 172 -11.01 -30.02 16.60
N ALA A 173 -10.32 -30.94 15.96
CA ALA A 173 -9.69 -30.70 14.67
C ALA A 173 -10.73 -30.33 13.60
N CYS A 174 -11.80 -31.09 13.44
CA CYS A 174 -12.87 -30.80 12.50
C CYS A 174 -13.48 -29.40 12.74
N LEU A 175 -13.74 -29.03 13.99
CA LEU A 175 -14.31 -27.75 14.36
C LEU A 175 -13.38 -26.59 13.93
N LEU A 176 -12.08 -26.72 14.18
CA LEU A 176 -11.07 -25.70 13.86
C LEU A 176 -10.86 -25.55 12.35
N TYR A 177 -10.92 -26.64 11.59
CA TYR A 177 -10.82 -26.62 10.13
C TYR A 177 -12.01 -25.95 9.43
N THR A 178 -13.18 -25.98 10.04
CA THR A 178 -14.41 -25.39 9.49
C THR A 178 -14.70 -23.99 10.02
N SER A 179 -13.89 -23.50 10.97
CA SER A 179 -14.02 -22.15 11.50
C SER A 179 -13.44 -21.11 10.51
N PRO A 180 -14.20 -20.05 10.19
CA PRO A 180 -13.77 -19.01 9.26
C PRO A 180 -12.58 -18.18 9.79
#